data_f4a15d9976a9108746b6f74139609c1b
#
_entry.id   f4a15d9976a9108746b6f74139609c1b
#
_cell.length_a   1.000
_cell.length_b   1.000
_cell.length_c   1.000
_cell.angle_alpha   90.00
_cell.angle_beta   90.00
_cell.angle_gamma   90.00
#
_symmetry.space_group_name_H-M   'P 1'
#
loop_
_entity.id
_entity.type
_entity.pdbx_description
1 polymer ?
#
loop_
_entity_poly.entity_id
_entity_poly.type
_entity_poly.pdbx_seq_one_letter_code
_entity_poly.pdbx_strand_id
1 'polypeptide(L)'
;MWYNGPYVVEEFISQNTKSYIPNPNYFGANDVSRFDRFTVTMISDGTVTFQLYQNRELDEMDVGESTLTTIQADPNSEYNQQLCEKRPKKFSYQMHFNYQKNNEDGTPDDNWNKAIANTAFRQCFYKGLEMTNWYARTNKINPLKCENDYYTMPGVCYNTQGQEYSTLVAKEMGFDKEAYDGKTMIRLRANNGDIADLKKQAMDELSAIGVTFPVHAAYYIIAGSTSALDNATVLKQCFTDSFGDDFIVLDIKTYVSSITQEVRNPQLQSFVINGWGADYGDPVNFVGQEILHDDNAYYSWYYSNIAKVVEAGPADWQKDLVACYEEFTDLVNTAKAIVDDTDARYAACKAEASMLNNVLACPATSKFPGL
;
A
#
# COMPACT_ATOMS: atom_id res chain seq x y z
N MET A 1 -25.05 0.59 24.77
CA MET A 1 -23.84 0.27 23.95
C MET A 1 -22.76 -0.21 24.91
N TRP A 2 -22.02 -1.28 24.58
CA TRP A 2 -20.94 -1.83 25.42
C TRP A 2 -19.61 -1.28 24.95
N TYR A 3 -18.78 -0.81 25.86
CA TYR A 3 -17.47 -0.23 25.60
C TYR A 3 -16.38 -1.02 26.33
N ASN A 4 -15.34 -1.46 25.63
CA ASN A 4 -14.17 -2.13 26.23
C ASN A 4 -12.92 -1.22 26.28
N GLY A 5 -12.98 -0.05 25.63
CA GLY A 5 -11.88 0.90 25.57
C GLY A 5 -11.76 1.79 26.80
N PRO A 6 -10.65 2.58 26.88
CA PRO A 6 -10.37 3.47 28.01
C PRO A 6 -11.32 4.65 28.10
N TYR A 7 -12.09 4.93 27.06
CA TYR A 7 -13.03 6.04 26.98
C TYR A 7 -14.41 5.57 26.53
N VAL A 8 -15.42 6.34 26.91
CA VAL A 8 -16.81 6.24 26.43
C VAL A 8 -17.21 7.56 25.76
N VAL A 9 -18.12 7.48 24.79
CA VAL A 9 -18.69 8.68 24.17
C VAL A 9 -19.59 9.38 25.16
N GLU A 10 -19.33 10.63 25.45
CA GLU A 10 -20.18 11.50 26.25
C GLU A 10 -21.17 12.24 25.37
N GLU A 11 -20.69 12.83 24.26
CA GLU A 11 -21.48 13.58 23.31
C GLU A 11 -21.13 13.19 21.88
N PHE A 12 -22.13 13.14 21.03
CA PHE A 12 -21.96 12.90 19.60
C PHE A 12 -22.90 13.81 18.81
N ILE A 13 -22.32 14.81 18.14
CA ILE A 13 -23.02 15.66 17.18
C ILE A 13 -22.51 15.27 15.80
N SER A 14 -23.40 14.69 14.98
CA SER A 14 -23.04 14.21 13.64
C SER A 14 -22.38 15.31 12.81
N GLN A 15 -21.26 14.98 12.15
CA GLN A 15 -20.46 15.88 11.31
C GLN A 15 -19.96 17.16 12.02
N ASN A 16 -19.97 17.19 13.33
CA ASN A 16 -19.52 18.34 14.12
C ASN A 16 -18.55 17.92 15.22
N THR A 17 -19.05 17.32 16.32
CA THR A 17 -18.25 17.11 17.52
C THR A 17 -18.48 15.72 18.11
N LYS A 18 -17.40 15.13 18.61
CA LYS A 18 -17.42 13.91 19.44
C LYS A 18 -16.61 14.17 20.70
N SER A 19 -17.25 14.07 21.87
CA SER A 19 -16.58 14.18 23.15
C SER A 19 -16.53 12.85 23.87
N TYR A 20 -15.41 12.61 24.54
CA TYR A 20 -15.10 11.36 25.20
C TYR A 20 -14.63 11.61 26.62
N ILE A 21 -15.11 10.79 27.55
CA ILE A 21 -14.70 10.78 28.97
C ILE A 21 -14.16 9.41 29.37
N PRO A 22 -13.36 9.31 30.42
CA PRO A 22 -12.83 8.03 30.89
C PRO A 22 -13.94 7.00 31.14
N ASN A 23 -13.72 5.79 30.66
CA ASN A 23 -14.57 4.65 30.97
C ASN A 23 -14.30 4.19 32.42
N PRO A 24 -15.25 4.30 33.34
CA PRO A 24 -15.04 3.90 34.73
C PRO A 24 -14.83 2.39 34.91
N ASN A 25 -15.26 1.59 33.94
CA ASN A 25 -15.15 0.13 33.95
C ASN A 25 -14.00 -0.39 33.10
N TYR A 26 -13.08 0.47 32.67
CA TYR A 26 -11.95 0.02 31.86
C TYR A 26 -10.99 -0.81 32.69
N PHE A 27 -10.72 -2.05 32.26
CA PHE A 27 -9.88 -3.00 33.02
C PHE A 27 -8.43 -2.55 33.20
N GLY A 28 -7.87 -1.78 32.24
CA GLY A 28 -6.52 -1.20 32.28
C GLY A 28 -6.45 0.22 32.85
N ALA A 29 -7.41 0.64 33.66
CA ALA A 29 -7.51 2.02 34.16
C ALA A 29 -6.28 2.51 34.93
N ASN A 30 -5.55 1.60 35.58
CA ASN A 30 -4.34 1.90 36.34
C ASN A 30 -3.06 1.84 35.51
N ASP A 31 -3.13 1.30 34.30
CA ASP A 31 -1.94 1.02 33.48
C ASP A 31 -1.69 2.13 32.44
N VAL A 32 -2.64 3.03 32.25
CA VAL A 32 -2.56 4.07 31.23
C VAL A 32 -2.96 5.44 31.78
N SER A 33 -2.20 6.46 31.41
CA SER A 33 -2.61 7.86 31.62
C SER A 33 -3.75 8.20 30.69
N ARG A 34 -4.76 8.88 31.21
CA ARG A 34 -5.94 9.28 30.46
C ARG A 34 -6.24 10.76 30.67
N PHE A 35 -6.72 11.42 29.64
CA PHE A 35 -7.32 12.75 29.78
C PHE A 35 -8.68 12.63 30.47
N ASP A 36 -9.05 13.63 31.27
CA ASP A 36 -10.39 13.69 31.88
C ASP A 36 -11.48 13.84 30.81
N ARG A 37 -11.13 14.48 29.71
CA ARG A 37 -11.98 14.62 28.52
C ARG A 37 -11.09 14.86 27.31
N PHE A 38 -11.48 14.32 26.15
CA PHE A 38 -10.99 14.83 24.87
C PHE A 38 -12.15 14.99 23.89
N THR A 39 -12.02 15.99 23.03
CA THR A 39 -13.05 16.36 22.06
C THR A 39 -12.42 16.34 20.66
N VAL A 40 -13.11 15.71 19.72
CA VAL A 40 -12.74 15.71 18.30
C VAL A 40 -13.74 16.60 17.57
N THR A 41 -13.27 17.69 16.99
CA THR A 41 -14.08 18.61 16.19
C THR A 41 -13.82 18.36 14.72
N MET A 42 -14.87 18.16 13.94
CA MET A 42 -14.79 17.91 12.50
C MET A 42 -14.85 19.24 11.76
N ILE A 43 -13.72 19.68 11.24
CA ILE A 43 -13.57 20.93 10.49
C ILE A 43 -13.02 20.58 9.10
N SER A 44 -13.74 20.97 8.06
CA SER A 44 -13.36 20.69 6.68
C SER A 44 -12.37 21.69 6.08
N ASP A 45 -12.27 22.89 6.65
CA ASP A 45 -11.40 23.96 6.18
C ASP A 45 -10.12 24.06 7.03
N GLY A 46 -8.97 23.77 6.43
CA GLY A 46 -7.67 23.82 7.11
C GLY A 46 -7.27 25.22 7.58
N THR A 47 -7.76 26.28 6.95
CA THR A 47 -7.48 27.67 7.35
C THR A 47 -8.24 27.98 8.65
N VAL A 48 -9.49 27.57 8.74
CA VAL A 48 -10.29 27.69 9.97
C VAL A 48 -9.66 26.86 11.09
N THR A 49 -9.22 25.65 10.80
CA THR A 49 -8.53 24.79 11.78
C THR A 49 -7.29 25.47 12.34
N PHE A 50 -6.47 26.09 11.50
CA PHE A 50 -5.27 26.81 11.95
C PHE A 50 -5.62 28.05 12.80
N GLN A 51 -6.66 28.81 12.46
CA GLN A 51 -7.12 29.93 13.28
C GLN A 51 -7.57 29.47 14.68
N LEU A 52 -8.31 28.36 14.77
CA LEU A 52 -8.74 27.80 16.06
C LEU A 52 -7.54 27.32 16.89
N TYR A 53 -6.52 26.74 16.26
CA TYR A 53 -5.27 26.40 16.94
C TYR A 53 -4.54 27.64 17.46
N GLN A 54 -4.44 28.71 16.64
CA GLN A 54 -3.86 29.98 17.04
C GLN A 54 -4.59 30.64 18.20
N ASN A 55 -5.91 30.48 18.25
CA ASN A 55 -6.75 30.96 19.33
C ASN A 55 -6.72 30.09 20.60
N ARG A 56 -5.98 28.95 20.57
CA ARG A 56 -5.93 27.95 21.64
C ARG A 56 -7.28 27.25 21.90
N GLU A 57 -8.08 27.13 20.85
CA GLU A 57 -9.34 26.37 20.88
C GLU A 57 -9.10 24.89 20.47
N LEU A 58 -7.93 24.58 19.91
CA LEU A 58 -7.45 23.25 19.60
C LEU A 58 -6.03 23.06 20.18
N ASP A 59 -5.77 21.90 20.76
CA ASP A 59 -4.46 21.50 21.28
C ASP A 59 -3.57 20.86 20.21
N GLU A 60 -4.18 20.26 19.18
CA GLU A 60 -3.52 19.57 18.07
C GLU A 60 -4.34 19.73 16.79
N MET A 61 -3.66 19.83 15.66
CA MET A 61 -4.27 19.84 14.34
C MET A 61 -3.37 19.18 13.29
N ASP A 62 -4.00 18.63 12.27
CA ASP A 62 -3.28 18.23 11.07
C ASP A 62 -2.98 19.45 10.21
N VAL A 63 -1.71 19.61 9.82
CA VAL A 63 -1.26 20.73 8.99
C VAL A 63 -1.38 20.37 7.52
N GLY A 64 -2.27 21.03 6.78
CA GLY A 64 -2.38 20.94 5.34
C GLY A 64 -1.32 21.78 4.63
N GLU A 65 -1.12 21.56 3.34
CA GLU A 65 -0.07 22.19 2.53
C GLU A 65 -0.10 23.72 2.57
N SER A 66 -1.26 24.34 2.40
CA SER A 66 -1.39 25.80 2.39
C SER A 66 -1.02 26.40 3.75
N THR A 67 -1.45 25.75 4.83
CA THR A 67 -1.11 26.15 6.19
C THR A 67 0.37 25.97 6.47
N LEU A 68 0.97 24.86 6.03
CA LEU A 68 2.41 24.61 6.18
C LEU A 68 3.23 25.66 5.44
N THR A 69 2.87 25.98 4.19
CA THR A 69 3.54 27.04 3.42
C THR A 69 3.49 28.37 4.17
N THR A 70 2.36 28.70 4.78
CA THR A 70 2.19 29.93 5.58
C THR A 70 3.08 29.91 6.83
N ILE A 71 3.13 28.78 7.56
CA ILE A 71 3.96 28.64 8.76
C ILE A 71 5.45 28.72 8.40
N GLN A 72 5.88 28.05 7.33
CA GLN A 72 7.28 28.04 6.89
C GLN A 72 7.76 29.35 6.27
N ALA A 73 6.85 30.23 5.84
CA ALA A 73 7.21 31.56 5.34
C ALA A 73 7.84 32.46 6.43
N ASP A 74 7.56 32.20 7.72
CA ASP A 74 8.21 32.84 8.86
C ASP A 74 8.95 31.80 9.73
N PRO A 75 10.26 31.59 9.51
CA PRO A 75 11.05 30.64 10.30
C PRO A 75 11.13 30.96 11.81
N ASN A 76 10.84 32.21 12.20
CA ASN A 76 10.86 32.65 13.60
C ASN A 76 9.49 32.53 14.27
N SER A 77 8.46 32.14 13.53
CA SER A 77 7.13 31.91 14.08
C SER A 77 7.17 30.83 15.16
N GLU A 78 6.45 31.04 16.26
CA GLU A 78 6.25 30.00 17.28
C GLU A 78 5.65 28.73 16.69
N TYR A 79 4.81 28.85 15.67
CA TYR A 79 4.16 27.72 14.99
C TYR A 79 5.15 26.88 14.17
N ASN A 80 6.20 27.48 13.63
CA ASN A 80 7.26 26.73 12.95
C ASN A 80 8.02 25.83 13.93
N GLN A 81 8.24 26.28 15.15
CA GLN A 81 8.89 25.48 16.19
C GLN A 81 7.98 24.35 16.74
N GLN A 82 6.67 24.47 16.55
CA GLN A 82 5.67 23.47 16.98
C GLN A 82 5.40 22.42 15.90
N LEU A 83 5.95 22.56 14.69
CA LEU A 83 5.80 21.57 13.64
C LEU A 83 6.44 20.25 14.04
N CYS A 84 5.65 19.20 14.07
CA CYS A 84 6.09 17.85 14.37
C CYS A 84 5.92 16.97 13.14
N GLU A 85 6.97 16.26 12.74
CA GLU A 85 6.82 15.21 11.73
C GLU A 85 5.91 14.10 12.25
N LYS A 86 4.92 13.73 11.46
CA LYS A 86 4.09 12.57 11.79
C LYS A 86 4.92 11.29 11.65
N ARG A 87 4.70 10.39 12.60
CA ARG A 87 5.28 9.05 12.53
C ARG A 87 4.68 8.26 11.36
N PRO A 88 5.46 7.38 10.73
CA PRO A 88 4.93 6.43 9.75
C PRO A 88 3.74 5.69 10.33
N LYS A 89 2.68 5.54 9.54
CA LYS A 89 1.57 4.66 9.91
C LYS A 89 1.97 3.21 9.65
N LYS A 90 1.29 2.28 10.29
CA LYS A 90 1.53 0.83 10.14
C LYS A 90 1.14 0.26 8.76
N PHE A 91 0.57 1.06 7.87
CA PHE A 91 0.02 0.61 6.60
C PHE A 91 1.06 0.66 5.47
N SER A 92 1.22 -0.47 4.80
CA SER A 92 1.91 -0.60 3.52
C SER A 92 0.88 -0.83 2.41
N TYR A 93 1.04 -0.15 1.29
CA TYR A 93 0.12 -0.24 0.14
C TYR A 93 0.84 -0.82 -1.05
N GLN A 94 0.21 -1.78 -1.69
CA GLN A 94 0.71 -2.47 -2.86
C GLN A 94 -0.24 -2.30 -4.04
N MET A 95 0.30 -2.39 -5.22
CA MET A 95 -0.43 -2.65 -6.44
C MET A 95 -0.58 -4.17 -6.57
N HIS A 96 -1.79 -4.66 -6.28
CA HIS A 96 -2.16 -6.07 -6.43
C HIS A 96 -2.63 -6.30 -7.85
N PHE A 97 -1.88 -7.05 -8.62
CA PHE A 97 -2.22 -7.39 -10.00
C PHE A 97 -3.31 -8.48 -10.04
N ASN A 98 -4.30 -8.30 -10.90
CA ASN A 98 -5.32 -9.31 -11.12
C ASN A 98 -4.84 -10.34 -12.15
N TYR A 99 -4.58 -11.55 -11.72
CA TYR A 99 -4.07 -12.65 -12.55
C TYR A 99 -5.15 -13.45 -13.27
N GLN A 100 -6.43 -13.08 -13.05
CA GLN A 100 -7.59 -13.70 -13.71
C GLN A 100 -8.62 -12.64 -14.05
N LYS A 101 -8.19 -11.65 -14.86
CA LYS A 101 -9.04 -10.55 -15.28
C LYS A 101 -10.03 -10.99 -16.36
N ASN A 102 -11.24 -10.47 -16.27
CA ASN A 102 -12.27 -10.60 -17.32
C ASN A 102 -12.51 -9.28 -18.04
N ASN A 103 -13.03 -9.39 -19.24
CA ASN A 103 -13.65 -8.31 -19.99
C ASN A 103 -15.05 -7.99 -19.43
N GLU A 104 -15.64 -6.86 -19.84
CA GLU A 104 -16.97 -6.44 -19.39
C GLU A 104 -18.09 -7.41 -19.83
N ASP A 105 -17.86 -8.21 -20.85
CA ASP A 105 -18.78 -9.27 -21.31
C ASP A 105 -18.61 -10.60 -20.55
N GLY A 106 -17.70 -10.66 -19.56
CA GLY A 106 -17.42 -11.82 -18.75
C GLY A 106 -16.42 -12.82 -19.36
N THR A 107 -15.93 -12.58 -20.57
CA THR A 107 -14.86 -13.41 -21.17
C THR A 107 -13.48 -13.08 -20.54
N PRO A 108 -12.54 -14.05 -20.44
CA PRO A 108 -11.20 -13.77 -20.00
C PRO A 108 -10.49 -12.71 -20.85
N ASP A 109 -9.77 -11.79 -20.20
CA ASP A 109 -8.87 -10.86 -20.90
C ASP A 109 -7.51 -11.55 -21.10
N ASP A 110 -7.41 -12.36 -22.14
CA ASP A 110 -6.19 -13.14 -22.41
C ASP A 110 -4.95 -12.28 -22.60
N ASN A 111 -5.10 -11.07 -23.17
CA ASN A 111 -3.97 -10.18 -23.43
C ASN A 111 -3.34 -9.69 -22.10
N TRP A 112 -4.18 -9.19 -21.19
CA TRP A 112 -3.74 -8.79 -19.87
C TRP A 112 -3.25 -9.98 -19.05
N ASN A 113 -4.02 -11.08 -19.00
CA ASN A 113 -3.72 -12.24 -18.17
C ASN A 113 -2.37 -12.88 -18.52
N LYS A 114 -2.06 -13.00 -19.82
CA LYS A 114 -0.75 -13.47 -20.28
C LYS A 114 0.37 -12.48 -19.95
N ALA A 115 0.13 -11.18 -20.18
CA ALA A 115 1.13 -10.14 -19.90
C ALA A 115 1.52 -10.12 -18.43
N ILE A 116 0.53 -10.11 -17.53
CA ILE A 116 0.78 -10.00 -16.09
C ILE A 116 1.34 -11.30 -15.47
N ALA A 117 1.16 -12.45 -16.11
CA ALA A 117 1.79 -13.69 -15.67
C ALA A 117 3.31 -13.72 -15.94
N ASN A 118 3.80 -12.87 -16.86
CA ASN A 118 5.22 -12.79 -17.21
C ASN A 118 6.01 -12.02 -16.15
N THR A 119 7.08 -12.62 -15.63
CA THR A 119 7.90 -12.02 -14.57
C THR A 119 8.64 -10.77 -15.04
N ALA A 120 9.19 -10.75 -16.26
CA ALA A 120 9.88 -9.58 -16.80
C ALA A 120 8.91 -8.39 -16.95
N PHE A 121 7.65 -8.64 -17.36
CA PHE A 121 6.61 -7.63 -17.43
C PHE A 121 6.31 -7.04 -16.05
N ARG A 122 6.12 -7.87 -15.02
CA ARG A 122 5.91 -7.40 -13.64
C ARG A 122 7.11 -6.66 -13.08
N GLN A 123 8.32 -7.11 -13.38
CA GLN A 123 9.55 -6.45 -12.95
C GLN A 123 9.69 -5.03 -13.54
N CYS A 124 9.12 -4.75 -14.72
CA CYS A 124 9.08 -3.40 -15.25
C CYS A 124 8.33 -2.45 -14.31
N PHE A 125 7.25 -2.90 -13.67
CA PHE A 125 6.53 -2.07 -12.68
C PHE A 125 7.41 -1.79 -11.46
N TYR A 126 7.99 -2.81 -10.85
CA TYR A 126 8.78 -2.64 -9.63
C TYR A 126 10.05 -1.83 -9.85
N LYS A 127 10.73 -2.01 -10.98
CA LYS A 127 12.01 -1.33 -11.28
C LYS A 127 11.84 0.00 -12.02
N GLY A 128 10.76 0.17 -12.78
CA GLY A 128 10.64 1.29 -13.72
C GLY A 128 9.52 2.27 -13.45
N LEU A 129 8.46 1.91 -12.70
CA LEU A 129 7.35 2.81 -12.48
C LEU A 129 7.74 3.94 -11.50
N GLU A 130 7.85 5.15 -12.03
CA GLU A 130 8.17 6.36 -11.25
C GLU A 130 6.88 7.09 -10.88
N MET A 131 6.56 7.16 -9.59
CA MET A 131 5.30 7.69 -9.08
C MET A 131 5.44 8.99 -8.27
N THR A 132 6.56 9.70 -8.34
CA THR A 132 6.79 10.93 -7.57
C THR A 132 5.68 11.96 -7.74
N ASN A 133 5.19 12.16 -8.98
CA ASN A 133 4.08 13.08 -9.25
C ASN A 133 2.77 12.61 -8.61
N TRP A 134 2.54 11.30 -8.53
CA TRP A 134 1.37 10.74 -7.86
C TRP A 134 1.49 10.87 -6.33
N TYR A 135 2.68 10.66 -5.77
CA TYR A 135 2.95 10.89 -4.35
C TYR A 135 2.76 12.35 -3.95
N ALA A 136 3.11 13.30 -4.84
CA ALA A 136 2.92 14.72 -4.63
C ALA A 136 1.43 15.11 -4.43
N ARG A 137 0.48 14.28 -4.87
CA ARG A 137 -0.95 14.47 -4.58
C ARG A 137 -1.26 14.30 -3.08
N THR A 138 -0.45 13.55 -2.36
CA THR A 138 -0.62 13.27 -0.93
C THR A 138 0.35 14.07 -0.07
N ASN A 139 1.60 14.22 -0.52
CA ASN A 139 2.64 14.98 0.15
C ASN A 139 3.43 15.79 -0.90
N LYS A 140 3.01 17.04 -1.09
CA LYS A 140 3.62 17.93 -2.10
C LYS A 140 5.00 18.44 -1.70
N ILE A 141 5.29 18.50 -0.40
CA ILE A 141 6.56 19.05 0.12
C ILE A 141 7.67 18.02 0.01
N ASN A 142 7.37 16.76 0.35
CA ASN A 142 8.32 15.67 0.25
C ASN A 142 7.66 14.39 -0.29
N PRO A 143 7.38 14.36 -1.61
CA PRO A 143 6.67 13.24 -2.23
C PRO A 143 7.32 11.88 -1.96
N LEU A 144 8.66 11.83 -1.98
CA LEU A 144 9.43 10.59 -1.80
C LEU A 144 9.27 9.97 -0.41
N LYS A 145 8.80 10.72 0.59
CA LYS A 145 8.38 10.12 1.88
C LYS A 145 7.17 9.19 1.75
N CYS A 146 6.42 9.26 0.66
CA CYS A 146 5.30 8.36 0.39
C CYS A 146 5.72 7.07 -0.32
N GLU A 147 6.94 7.02 -0.85
CA GLU A 147 7.44 5.83 -1.54
C GLU A 147 7.64 4.68 -0.56
N ASN A 148 7.31 3.47 -1.01
CA ASN A 148 7.56 2.24 -0.28
C ASN A 148 7.98 1.14 -1.25
N ASP A 149 9.12 0.52 -0.99
CA ASP A 149 9.69 -0.55 -1.80
C ASP A 149 9.53 -1.93 -1.15
N TYR A 150 8.88 -2.00 0.02
CA TYR A 150 8.66 -3.21 0.79
C TYR A 150 7.18 -3.61 0.79
N TYR A 151 6.92 -4.90 0.93
CA TYR A 151 5.57 -5.38 1.16
C TYR A 151 5.13 -5.14 2.60
N THR A 152 5.98 -5.48 3.56
CA THR A 152 5.80 -5.17 4.99
C THR A 152 6.19 -3.72 5.26
N MET A 153 5.38 -2.99 6.04
CA MET A 153 5.69 -1.59 6.37
C MET A 153 6.96 -1.50 7.22
N PRO A 154 8.03 -0.84 6.75
CA PRO A 154 9.21 -0.58 7.55
C PRO A 154 8.91 0.19 8.83
N GLY A 155 9.61 -0.16 9.92
CA GLY A 155 9.42 0.47 11.23
C GLY A 155 8.26 -0.08 12.05
N VAL A 156 7.61 -1.17 11.61
CA VAL A 156 6.50 -1.82 12.34
C VAL A 156 6.93 -3.09 13.06
N CYS A 157 7.77 -3.89 12.43
CA CYS A 157 8.18 -5.19 12.96
C CYS A 157 9.64 -5.15 13.44
N TYR A 158 9.85 -5.43 14.73
CA TYR A 158 11.18 -5.51 15.36
C TYR A 158 11.33 -6.83 16.08
N ASN A 159 12.49 -7.46 15.95
CA ASN A 159 12.83 -8.66 16.72
C ASN A 159 13.17 -8.32 18.18
N THR A 160 13.45 -9.34 19.01
CA THR A 160 13.76 -9.17 20.44
C THR A 160 15.05 -8.38 20.69
N GLN A 161 15.93 -8.29 19.69
CA GLN A 161 17.18 -7.53 19.73
C GLN A 161 17.02 -6.09 19.21
N GLY A 162 15.81 -5.69 18.83
CA GLY A 162 15.51 -4.37 18.28
C GLY A 162 15.91 -4.21 16.81
N GLN A 163 16.21 -5.30 16.11
CA GLN A 163 16.50 -5.25 14.67
C GLN A 163 15.20 -5.14 13.88
N GLU A 164 15.17 -4.20 12.97
CA GLU A 164 14.02 -3.93 12.12
C GLU A 164 13.93 -4.97 10.98
N TYR A 165 12.73 -5.52 10.74
CA TYR A 165 12.48 -6.63 9.83
C TYR A 165 12.86 -6.34 8.38
N SER A 166 12.54 -5.13 7.86
CA SER A 166 12.83 -4.79 6.47
C SER A 166 14.34 -4.78 6.15
N THR A 167 15.18 -4.62 7.19
CA THR A 167 16.64 -4.78 7.05
C THR A 167 17.01 -6.23 6.68
N LEU A 168 16.28 -7.21 7.19
CA LEU A 168 16.49 -8.62 6.83
C LEU A 168 16.04 -8.88 5.38
N VAL A 169 14.91 -8.30 4.98
CA VAL A 169 14.42 -8.37 3.58
C VAL A 169 15.47 -7.76 2.64
N ALA A 170 16.00 -6.57 2.96
CA ALA A 170 17.03 -5.93 2.16
C ALA A 170 18.28 -6.81 2.01
N LYS A 171 18.71 -7.47 3.08
CA LYS A 171 19.86 -8.42 3.04
C LYS A 171 19.60 -9.62 2.15
N GLU A 172 18.40 -10.24 2.23
CA GLU A 172 18.02 -11.34 1.35
C GLU A 172 17.99 -10.91 -0.13
N MET A 173 17.72 -9.64 -0.40
CA MET A 173 17.78 -9.05 -1.75
C MET A 173 19.18 -8.57 -2.16
N GLY A 174 20.21 -8.77 -1.32
CA GLY A 174 21.60 -8.42 -1.63
C GLY A 174 22.03 -7.00 -1.24
N PHE A 175 21.24 -6.29 -0.44
CA PHE A 175 21.57 -4.96 0.07
C PHE A 175 22.16 -5.07 1.49
N ASP A 176 23.40 -4.63 1.67
CA ASP A 176 24.07 -4.63 2.98
C ASP A 176 23.94 -3.25 3.67
N LYS A 177 22.69 -2.87 3.95
CA LYS A 177 22.37 -1.60 4.63
C LYS A 177 21.12 -1.79 5.49
N GLU A 178 20.98 -0.95 6.53
CA GLU A 178 19.73 -0.87 7.28
C GLU A 178 18.62 -0.30 6.40
N ALA A 179 17.50 -0.99 6.33
CA ALA A 179 16.37 -0.60 5.48
C ALA A 179 15.62 0.62 6.00
N TYR A 180 15.66 0.84 7.32
CA TYR A 180 14.97 1.95 7.96
C TYR A 180 15.77 2.45 9.16
N ASP A 181 16.14 3.73 9.14
CA ASP A 181 16.93 4.40 10.18
C ASP A 181 16.08 5.15 11.23
N GLY A 182 14.76 4.91 11.24
CA GLY A 182 13.79 5.63 12.06
C GLY A 182 13.20 6.87 11.39
N LYS A 183 13.69 7.25 10.21
CA LYS A 183 13.23 8.42 9.45
C LYS A 183 13.08 8.15 7.95
N THR A 184 14.00 7.40 7.37
CA THR A 184 14.14 7.22 5.92
C THR A 184 14.15 5.74 5.59
N MET A 185 13.42 5.33 4.55
CA MET A 185 13.53 4.00 3.98
C MET A 185 14.64 3.93 2.94
N ILE A 186 15.38 2.84 2.92
CA ILE A 186 16.30 2.53 1.84
C ILE A 186 15.49 2.05 0.64
N ARG A 187 15.74 2.64 -0.50
CA ARG A 187 15.17 2.18 -1.77
C ARG A 187 15.81 0.85 -2.17
N LEU A 188 14.97 -0.18 -2.35
CA LEU A 188 15.35 -1.45 -2.91
C LEU A 188 15.30 -1.44 -4.44
N ARG A 189 14.52 -0.54 -5.02
CA ARG A 189 14.49 -0.32 -6.45
C ARG A 189 15.81 0.31 -6.85
N ALA A 190 16.66 -0.50 -7.47
CA ALA A 190 17.89 0.03 -8.05
C ALA A 190 17.50 0.97 -9.18
N ASN A 191 17.40 2.26 -8.94
CA ASN A 191 17.34 3.31 -9.94
C ASN A 191 16.62 3.00 -11.24
N ASN A 192 15.37 2.72 -11.18
CA ASN A 192 14.71 3.83 -11.64
C ASN A 192 14.99 4.25 -13.04
N GLY A 193 14.27 3.66 -13.92
CA GLY A 193 14.09 4.18 -15.23
C GLY A 193 14.83 3.48 -16.34
N ASP A 194 15.95 2.81 -16.11
CA ASP A 194 16.52 2.00 -17.19
C ASP A 194 15.98 0.57 -17.15
N ILE A 195 14.77 0.43 -17.69
CA ILE A 195 14.10 -0.87 -17.90
C ILE A 195 14.14 -1.29 -19.38
N ALA A 196 14.97 -0.66 -20.21
CA ALA A 196 14.93 -0.87 -21.66
C ALA A 196 15.13 -2.34 -22.05
N ASP A 197 16.14 -3.00 -21.46
CA ASP A 197 16.40 -4.41 -21.70
C ASP A 197 15.30 -5.31 -21.16
N LEU A 198 14.79 -5.01 -19.97
CA LEU A 198 13.72 -5.75 -19.31
C LEU A 198 12.40 -5.60 -20.08
N LYS A 199 12.08 -4.38 -20.54
CA LYS A 199 10.94 -4.10 -21.40
C LYS A 199 11.03 -4.87 -22.70
N LYS A 200 12.22 -4.86 -23.34
CA LYS A 200 12.46 -5.62 -24.57
C LYS A 200 12.28 -7.12 -24.34
N GLN A 201 12.84 -7.66 -23.26
CA GLN A 201 12.68 -9.07 -22.89
C GLN A 201 11.19 -9.43 -22.74
N ALA A 202 10.45 -8.65 -21.97
CA ALA A 202 9.02 -8.86 -21.76
C ALA A 202 8.23 -8.82 -23.09
N MET A 203 8.54 -7.85 -23.96
CA MET A 203 7.88 -7.74 -25.27
C MET A 203 8.18 -8.94 -26.18
N ASP A 204 9.44 -9.40 -26.22
CA ASP A 204 9.86 -10.54 -27.03
C ASP A 204 9.17 -11.84 -26.55
N GLU A 205 9.23 -12.11 -25.25
CA GLU A 205 8.62 -13.30 -24.64
C GLU A 205 7.09 -13.32 -24.81
N LEU A 206 6.42 -12.20 -24.58
CA LEU A 206 4.98 -12.08 -24.63
C LEU A 206 4.44 -12.10 -26.07
N SER A 207 5.13 -11.45 -27.02
CA SER A 207 4.75 -11.52 -28.44
C SER A 207 4.80 -12.93 -28.97
N ALA A 208 5.75 -13.76 -28.50
CA ALA A 208 5.88 -15.16 -28.87
C ALA A 208 4.66 -16.02 -28.47
N ILE A 209 3.90 -15.60 -27.46
CA ILE A 209 2.66 -16.27 -27.00
C ILE A 209 1.39 -15.52 -27.39
N GLY A 210 1.51 -14.56 -28.33
CA GLY A 210 0.40 -13.86 -28.95
C GLY A 210 -0.17 -12.65 -28.17
N VAL A 211 0.61 -12.08 -27.22
CA VAL A 211 0.24 -10.80 -26.60
C VAL A 211 0.48 -9.66 -27.59
N THR A 212 -0.48 -8.76 -27.65
CA THR A 212 -0.39 -7.53 -28.45
C THR A 212 -0.07 -6.32 -27.57
N PHE A 213 0.77 -5.43 -28.08
CA PHE A 213 1.16 -4.20 -27.42
C PHE A 213 0.57 -2.96 -28.10
N PRO A 214 0.27 -1.87 -27.35
CA PRO A 214 0.41 -1.79 -25.88
C PRO A 214 -0.58 -2.68 -25.16
N VAL A 215 -0.18 -3.16 -23.96
CA VAL A 215 -1.10 -3.85 -23.06
C VAL A 215 -2.01 -2.82 -22.38
N HIS A 216 -3.30 -3.08 -22.33
CA HIS A 216 -4.27 -2.19 -21.70
C HIS A 216 -4.55 -2.59 -20.25
N ALA A 217 -4.31 -1.68 -19.30
CA ALA A 217 -4.54 -1.88 -17.88
C ALA A 217 -5.76 -1.08 -17.41
N ALA A 218 -6.84 -1.76 -17.03
CA ALA A 218 -8.05 -1.13 -16.52
C ALA A 218 -7.91 -0.75 -15.03
N TYR A 219 -8.03 0.55 -14.73
CA TYR A 219 -8.02 1.10 -13.37
C TYR A 219 -9.36 1.77 -13.07
N TYR A 220 -10.05 1.28 -12.03
CA TYR A 220 -11.41 1.69 -11.72
C TYR A 220 -11.46 2.72 -10.60
N ILE A 221 -12.20 3.80 -10.82
CA ILE A 221 -12.47 4.87 -9.86
C ILE A 221 -13.97 5.08 -9.68
N ILE A 222 -14.37 5.69 -8.57
CA ILE A 222 -15.77 6.04 -8.35
C ILE A 222 -16.21 7.16 -9.31
N ALA A 223 -17.35 6.98 -9.97
CA ALA A 223 -17.94 7.97 -10.86
C ALA A 223 -18.30 9.25 -10.11
N GLY A 224 -18.12 10.40 -10.77
CA GLY A 224 -18.47 11.72 -10.21
C GLY A 224 -17.47 12.28 -9.18
N SER A 225 -16.40 11.57 -8.83
CA SER A 225 -15.35 12.08 -7.94
C SER A 225 -14.23 12.76 -8.74
N THR A 226 -14.21 14.08 -8.74
CA THR A 226 -13.15 14.87 -9.39
C THR A 226 -11.76 14.51 -8.81
N SER A 227 -11.65 14.38 -7.50
CA SER A 227 -10.38 14.03 -6.85
C SER A 227 -9.87 12.64 -7.26
N ALA A 228 -10.77 11.65 -7.40
CA ALA A 228 -10.38 10.32 -7.88
C ALA A 228 -9.94 10.36 -9.35
N LEU A 229 -10.61 11.13 -10.19
CA LEU A 229 -10.25 11.33 -11.58
C LEU A 229 -8.89 12.03 -11.73
N ASP A 230 -8.65 13.08 -10.97
CA ASP A 230 -7.38 13.80 -10.96
C ASP A 230 -6.22 12.87 -10.54
N ASN A 231 -6.42 12.09 -9.47
CA ASN A 231 -5.43 11.12 -9.02
C ASN A 231 -5.14 10.04 -10.06
N ALA A 232 -6.18 9.50 -10.69
CA ALA A 232 -6.04 8.49 -11.74
C ALA A 232 -5.36 9.05 -13.00
N THR A 233 -5.64 10.31 -13.34
CA THR A 233 -5.02 11.00 -14.49
C THR A 233 -3.51 11.18 -14.26
N VAL A 234 -3.10 11.58 -13.03
CA VAL A 234 -1.68 11.66 -12.69
C VAL A 234 -1.03 10.28 -12.70
N LEU A 235 -1.70 9.24 -12.17
CA LEU A 235 -1.19 7.87 -12.25
C LEU A 235 -1.02 7.40 -13.70
N LYS A 236 -1.98 7.71 -14.58
CA LYS A 236 -1.88 7.43 -16.02
C LYS A 236 -0.65 8.11 -16.63
N GLN A 237 -0.40 9.37 -16.28
CA GLN A 237 0.78 10.07 -16.75
C GLN A 237 2.07 9.42 -16.26
N CYS A 238 2.11 8.96 -14.98
CA CYS A 238 3.25 8.20 -14.46
C CYS A 238 3.52 6.92 -15.27
N PHE A 239 2.48 6.23 -15.71
CA PHE A 239 2.62 5.05 -16.60
C PHE A 239 3.21 5.42 -17.96
N THR A 240 2.67 6.45 -18.61
CA THR A 240 3.17 6.93 -19.91
C THR A 240 4.63 7.39 -19.80
N ASP A 241 4.98 8.15 -18.77
CA ASP A 241 6.34 8.66 -18.57
C ASP A 241 7.35 7.54 -18.28
N SER A 242 6.93 6.51 -17.54
CA SER A 242 7.79 5.39 -17.15
C SER A 242 7.96 4.33 -18.24
N PHE A 243 6.89 4.05 -18.97
CA PHE A 243 6.85 2.87 -19.86
C PHE A 243 6.77 3.22 -21.35
N GLY A 244 6.31 4.43 -21.70
CA GLY A 244 5.94 4.80 -23.05
C GLY A 244 4.59 4.21 -23.46
N ASP A 245 3.98 4.82 -24.47
CA ASP A 245 2.65 4.41 -24.96
C ASP A 245 2.67 3.13 -25.82
N ASP A 246 3.86 2.59 -26.11
CA ASP A 246 4.08 1.36 -26.87
C ASP A 246 4.09 0.09 -26.03
N PHE A 247 4.16 0.20 -24.69
CA PHE A 247 4.27 -0.94 -23.80
C PHE A 247 3.00 -1.20 -23.00
N ILE A 248 2.54 -0.21 -22.25
CA ILE A 248 1.32 -0.32 -21.43
C ILE A 248 0.57 1.01 -21.38
N VAL A 249 -0.74 0.94 -21.50
CA VAL A 249 -1.64 2.11 -21.39
C VAL A 249 -2.59 1.90 -20.22
N LEU A 250 -2.68 2.90 -19.33
CA LEU A 250 -3.65 2.88 -18.23
C LEU A 250 -5.00 3.42 -18.72
N ASP A 251 -6.03 2.57 -18.69
CA ASP A 251 -7.40 2.92 -19.01
C ASP A 251 -8.17 3.23 -17.73
N ILE A 252 -8.60 4.48 -17.58
CA ILE A 252 -9.42 4.92 -16.45
C ILE A 252 -10.86 4.53 -16.72
N LYS A 253 -11.41 3.66 -15.86
CA LYS A 253 -12.79 3.17 -15.90
C LYS A 253 -13.52 3.63 -14.64
N THR A 254 -14.86 3.59 -14.65
CA THR A 254 -15.66 4.05 -13.50
C THR A 254 -16.63 2.97 -13.02
N TYR A 255 -16.92 3.02 -11.71
CA TYR A 255 -18.04 2.33 -11.09
C TYR A 255 -18.93 3.34 -10.35
N VAL A 256 -20.18 2.99 -10.05
CA VAL A 256 -21.18 3.94 -9.54
C VAL A 256 -21.37 3.85 -8.03
N SER A 257 -21.52 2.67 -7.48
CA SER A 257 -21.90 2.49 -6.07
C SER A 257 -20.97 1.56 -5.28
N SER A 258 -20.65 0.40 -5.84
CA SER A 258 -19.88 -0.63 -5.13
C SER A 258 -18.78 -1.20 -5.99
N ILE A 259 -17.54 -0.84 -5.69
CA ILE A 259 -16.36 -1.42 -6.35
C ILE A 259 -16.32 -2.95 -6.21
N THR A 260 -16.82 -3.48 -5.11
CA THR A 260 -16.83 -4.93 -4.89
C THR A 260 -17.80 -5.62 -5.84
N GLN A 261 -19.03 -5.12 -5.96
CA GLN A 261 -20.05 -5.74 -6.79
C GLN A 261 -19.86 -5.48 -8.29
N GLU A 262 -19.46 -4.26 -8.63
CA GLU A 262 -19.39 -3.83 -10.03
C GLU A 262 -18.06 -4.16 -10.70
N VAL A 263 -16.97 -4.33 -9.92
CA VAL A 263 -15.62 -4.46 -10.46
C VAL A 263 -14.90 -5.71 -9.98
N ARG A 264 -14.82 -5.91 -8.63
CA ARG A 264 -13.99 -6.98 -8.08
C ARG A 264 -14.61 -8.36 -8.24
N ASN A 265 -15.91 -8.51 -7.96
CA ASN A 265 -16.59 -9.79 -8.13
C ASN A 265 -16.57 -10.25 -9.59
N PRO A 266 -16.86 -9.41 -10.60
CA PRO A 266 -16.69 -9.78 -11.99
C PRO A 266 -15.23 -9.75 -12.48
N GLN A 267 -14.25 -9.37 -11.64
CA GLN A 267 -12.80 -9.40 -11.92
C GLN A 267 -12.37 -8.48 -13.09
N LEU A 268 -12.94 -7.28 -13.21
CA LEU A 268 -12.73 -6.38 -14.34
C LEU A 268 -11.45 -5.52 -14.22
N GLN A 269 -10.95 -5.28 -13.00
CA GLN A 269 -9.74 -4.45 -12.80
C GLN A 269 -8.48 -5.21 -13.25
N SER A 270 -7.52 -4.49 -13.82
CA SER A 270 -6.19 -5.02 -14.06
C SER A 270 -5.34 -5.07 -12.79
N PHE A 271 -5.51 -4.07 -11.94
CA PHE A 271 -4.89 -4.04 -10.61
C PHE A 271 -5.70 -3.15 -9.65
N VAL A 272 -5.38 -3.25 -8.38
CA VAL A 272 -5.89 -2.35 -7.34
C VAL A 272 -4.72 -1.92 -6.44
N ILE A 273 -4.68 -0.63 -6.06
CA ILE A 273 -3.76 -0.16 -5.04
C ILE A 273 -4.49 -0.22 -3.70
N ASN A 274 -4.09 -1.16 -2.86
CA ASN A 274 -4.65 -1.32 -1.53
C ASN A 274 -3.56 -1.71 -0.53
N GLY A 275 -3.81 -1.51 0.76
CA GLY A 275 -2.82 -1.68 1.79
C GLY A 275 -3.31 -2.48 3.00
N TRP A 276 -2.34 -3.07 3.67
CA TRP A 276 -2.52 -3.77 4.93
C TRP A 276 -1.80 -3.03 6.06
N GLY A 277 -2.44 -2.94 7.20
CA GLY A 277 -1.82 -2.46 8.43
C GLY A 277 -1.89 -3.58 9.45
N ALA A 278 -0.75 -4.16 9.79
CA ALA A 278 -0.69 -5.29 10.69
C ALA A 278 -1.44 -5.05 12.00
N ASP A 279 -2.09 -6.07 12.51
CA ASP A 279 -2.80 -6.03 13.80
C ASP A 279 -1.81 -6.00 14.96
N TYR A 280 -0.62 -6.59 14.75
CA TYR A 280 0.50 -6.66 15.68
C TYR A 280 1.82 -6.75 14.89
N GLY A 281 2.95 -6.50 15.56
CA GLY A 281 4.28 -6.41 14.95
C GLY A 281 4.86 -7.78 14.54
N ASP A 282 4.18 -8.51 13.68
CA ASP A 282 4.60 -9.79 13.12
C ASP A 282 4.57 -9.69 11.58
N PRO A 283 5.70 -9.93 10.89
CA PRO A 283 5.76 -9.86 9.44
C PRO A 283 4.81 -10.84 8.74
N VAL A 284 4.52 -12.00 9.34
CA VAL A 284 3.57 -12.98 8.80
C VAL A 284 2.15 -12.41 8.70
N ASN A 285 1.80 -11.42 9.53
CA ASN A 285 0.51 -10.73 9.43
C ASN A 285 0.39 -9.87 8.16
N PHE A 286 1.52 -9.46 7.57
CA PHE A 286 1.55 -8.81 6.26
C PHE A 286 1.56 -9.85 5.12
N VAL A 287 2.60 -10.66 5.04
CA VAL A 287 2.81 -11.56 3.89
C VAL A 287 1.77 -12.67 3.79
N GLY A 288 1.14 -13.05 4.90
CA GLY A 288 0.10 -14.08 4.93
C GLY A 288 -1.19 -13.75 4.16
N GLN A 289 -1.36 -12.49 3.70
CA GLN A 289 -2.53 -12.09 2.92
C GLN A 289 -2.49 -12.55 1.45
N GLU A 290 -1.31 -12.93 0.95
CA GLU A 290 -1.08 -13.30 -0.46
C GLU A 290 -0.79 -14.79 -0.67
N ILE A 291 -0.80 -15.61 0.38
CA ILE A 291 -0.49 -17.05 0.26
C ILE A 291 -1.59 -17.82 -0.47
N LEU A 292 -1.23 -18.95 -1.03
CA LEU A 292 -2.14 -19.94 -1.58
C LEU A 292 -2.66 -20.90 -0.48
N HIS A 293 -3.71 -21.66 -0.80
CA HIS A 293 -4.24 -22.73 0.03
C HIS A 293 -4.70 -22.28 1.45
N ASP A 294 -5.03 -21.01 1.61
CA ASP A 294 -5.60 -20.44 2.85
C ASP A 294 -6.84 -19.61 2.50
N ASP A 295 -8.01 -20.05 2.93
CA ASP A 295 -9.28 -19.36 2.68
C ASP A 295 -9.33 -17.95 3.34
N ASN A 296 -8.44 -17.67 4.29
CA ASN A 296 -8.33 -16.38 4.96
C ASN A 296 -7.32 -15.45 4.28
N ALA A 297 -6.59 -15.91 3.27
CA ALA A 297 -5.65 -15.09 2.49
C ALA A 297 -6.43 -14.14 1.56
N TYR A 298 -6.89 -13.02 2.13
CA TYR A 298 -7.86 -12.13 1.49
C TYR A 298 -7.41 -11.61 0.14
N TYR A 299 -6.13 -11.30 -0.01
CA TYR A 299 -5.63 -10.70 -1.25
C TYR A 299 -5.51 -11.71 -2.39
N SER A 300 -5.12 -12.95 -2.08
CA SER A 300 -5.09 -14.04 -3.06
C SER A 300 -6.45 -14.33 -3.69
N TRP A 301 -7.53 -14.18 -2.90
CA TRP A 301 -8.90 -14.47 -3.36
C TRP A 301 -9.59 -13.26 -4.01
N TYR A 302 -9.35 -12.03 -3.51
CA TYR A 302 -10.21 -10.90 -3.84
C TYR A 302 -9.51 -9.74 -4.58
N TYR A 303 -8.17 -9.74 -4.60
CA TYR A 303 -7.40 -8.74 -5.33
C TYR A 303 -6.58 -9.33 -6.46
N SER A 304 -5.64 -10.21 -6.16
CA SER A 304 -4.83 -10.87 -7.17
C SER A 304 -5.55 -11.99 -7.91
N ASN A 305 -6.57 -12.58 -7.30
CA ASN A 305 -7.31 -13.72 -7.81
C ASN A 305 -6.42 -14.94 -8.15
N ILE A 306 -5.20 -14.99 -7.64
CA ILE A 306 -4.27 -16.10 -7.90
C ILE A 306 -4.79 -17.43 -7.34
N ALA A 307 -5.47 -17.39 -6.19
CA ALA A 307 -6.11 -18.58 -5.63
C ALA A 307 -7.14 -19.18 -6.59
N LYS A 308 -7.89 -18.34 -7.30
CA LYS A 308 -8.86 -18.79 -8.33
C LYS A 308 -8.17 -19.36 -9.58
N VAL A 309 -7.00 -18.82 -9.95
CA VAL A 309 -6.18 -19.40 -11.04
C VAL A 309 -5.78 -20.83 -10.69
N VAL A 310 -5.31 -21.03 -9.45
CA VAL A 310 -4.90 -22.37 -8.96
C VAL A 310 -6.10 -23.32 -8.90
N GLU A 311 -7.24 -22.86 -8.38
CA GLU A 311 -8.48 -23.65 -8.27
C GLU A 311 -9.03 -24.04 -9.65
N ALA A 312 -8.97 -23.16 -10.63
CA ALA A 312 -9.43 -23.43 -12.00
C ALA A 312 -8.47 -24.33 -12.80
N GLY A 313 -7.24 -24.53 -12.33
CA GLY A 313 -6.16 -25.21 -13.05
C GLY A 313 -5.42 -24.23 -13.98
N PRO A 314 -4.16 -23.89 -13.66
CA PRO A 314 -3.41 -22.90 -14.40
C PRO A 314 -3.12 -23.34 -15.85
N ALA A 315 -3.28 -22.40 -16.78
CA ALA A 315 -2.80 -22.58 -18.16
C ALA A 315 -1.26 -22.67 -18.21
N ASP A 316 -0.70 -23.20 -19.30
CA ASP A 316 0.75 -23.40 -19.42
C ASP A 316 1.55 -22.11 -19.18
N TRP A 317 1.07 -20.98 -19.66
CA TRP A 317 1.71 -19.67 -19.46
C TRP A 317 1.54 -19.08 -18.04
N GLN A 318 0.74 -19.71 -17.15
CA GLN A 318 0.61 -19.34 -15.75
C GLN A 318 1.44 -20.23 -14.81
N LYS A 319 1.99 -21.32 -15.28
CA LYS A 319 2.67 -22.32 -14.42
C LYS A 319 3.85 -21.73 -13.66
N ASP A 320 4.65 -20.90 -14.30
CA ASP A 320 5.80 -20.24 -13.65
C ASP A 320 5.34 -19.26 -12.57
N LEU A 321 4.28 -18.50 -12.84
CA LEU A 321 3.68 -17.61 -11.84
C LEU A 321 3.16 -18.39 -10.62
N VAL A 322 2.43 -19.48 -10.87
CA VAL A 322 1.91 -20.34 -9.79
C VAL A 322 3.05 -20.96 -9.00
N ALA A 323 4.12 -21.43 -9.67
CA ALA A 323 5.30 -21.97 -8.98
C ALA A 323 5.97 -20.93 -8.07
N CYS A 324 6.07 -19.67 -8.51
CA CYS A 324 6.56 -18.58 -7.65
C CYS A 324 5.67 -18.33 -6.42
N TYR A 325 4.36 -18.41 -6.59
CA TYR A 325 3.42 -18.29 -5.47
C TYR A 325 3.45 -19.49 -4.52
N GLU A 326 3.67 -20.71 -5.03
CA GLU A 326 3.85 -21.91 -4.18
C GLU A 326 5.13 -21.80 -3.34
N GLU A 327 6.24 -21.41 -3.94
CA GLU A 327 7.51 -21.16 -3.22
C GLU A 327 7.31 -20.09 -2.14
N PHE A 328 6.70 -18.97 -2.49
CA PHE A 328 6.37 -17.90 -1.55
C PHE A 328 5.50 -18.43 -0.40
N THR A 329 4.45 -19.19 -0.70
CA THR A 329 3.53 -19.77 0.27
C THR A 329 4.24 -20.70 1.23
N ASP A 330 5.13 -21.57 0.74
CA ASP A 330 5.91 -22.49 1.56
C ASP A 330 6.84 -21.75 2.52
N LEU A 331 7.48 -20.67 2.05
CA LEU A 331 8.34 -19.82 2.88
C LEU A 331 7.54 -19.11 3.99
N VAL A 332 6.37 -18.57 3.66
CA VAL A 332 5.48 -17.96 4.66
C VAL A 332 5.01 -18.99 5.67
N ASN A 333 4.55 -20.14 5.23
CA ASN A 333 4.07 -21.20 6.12
C ASN A 333 5.18 -21.75 7.01
N THR A 334 6.40 -21.84 6.52
CA THR A 334 7.57 -22.18 7.33
C THR A 334 7.77 -21.20 8.47
N ALA A 335 7.71 -19.90 8.21
CA ALA A 335 7.81 -18.88 9.26
C ALA A 335 6.57 -18.89 10.17
N LYS A 336 5.36 -19.07 9.62
CA LYS A 336 4.09 -19.12 10.37
C LYS A 336 4.05 -20.30 11.37
N ALA A 337 4.72 -21.40 11.06
CA ALA A 337 4.79 -22.58 11.93
C ALA A 337 5.68 -22.36 13.18
N ILE A 338 6.54 -21.34 13.17
CA ILE A 338 7.39 -21.00 14.31
C ILE A 338 6.56 -20.19 15.30
N VAL A 339 6.22 -20.75 16.46
CA VAL A 339 5.36 -20.09 17.46
C VAL A 339 6.10 -19.68 18.73
N ASP A 340 7.21 -20.33 19.03
CA ASP A 340 7.93 -20.17 20.31
C ASP A 340 9.17 -19.27 20.22
N ASP A 341 9.56 -18.86 19.01
CA ASP A 341 10.75 -18.05 18.75
C ASP A 341 10.42 -16.90 17.80
N THR A 342 10.22 -15.72 18.36
CA THR A 342 9.89 -14.50 17.60
C THR A 342 10.98 -14.14 16.60
N ASP A 343 12.26 -14.31 16.96
CA ASP A 343 13.38 -13.94 16.09
C ASP A 343 13.52 -14.92 14.91
N ALA A 344 13.37 -16.24 15.18
CA ALA A 344 13.36 -17.25 14.13
C ALA A 344 12.18 -17.07 13.15
N ARG A 345 11.05 -16.55 13.63
CA ARG A 345 9.87 -16.25 12.81
C ARG A 345 10.12 -15.16 11.75
N TYR A 346 11.14 -14.33 11.97
CA TYR A 346 11.61 -13.34 10.98
C TYR A 346 12.24 -13.97 9.73
N ALA A 347 12.38 -15.31 9.67
CA ALA A 347 12.67 -16.05 8.43
C ALA A 347 11.66 -15.75 7.32
N ALA A 348 10.49 -15.15 7.64
CA ALA A 348 9.53 -14.59 6.67
C ALA A 348 10.16 -13.56 5.70
N CYS A 349 11.34 -12.99 6.03
CA CYS A 349 12.07 -12.08 5.13
C CYS A 349 12.45 -12.76 3.80
N LYS A 350 12.68 -14.06 3.80
CA LYS A 350 12.94 -14.83 2.57
C LYS A 350 11.72 -14.90 1.67
N ALA A 351 10.53 -15.05 2.27
CA ALA A 351 9.28 -15.03 1.54
C ALA A 351 9.05 -13.66 0.90
N GLU A 352 9.24 -12.59 1.66
CA GLU A 352 9.09 -11.23 1.13
C GLU A 352 10.11 -10.91 0.04
N ALA A 353 11.37 -11.32 0.20
CA ALA A 353 12.39 -11.18 -0.83
C ALA A 353 12.03 -11.96 -2.12
N SER A 354 11.52 -13.18 -2.00
CA SER A 354 11.00 -13.96 -3.14
C SER A 354 9.84 -13.25 -3.82
N MET A 355 8.87 -12.73 -3.04
CA MET A 355 7.75 -11.94 -3.55
C MET A 355 8.24 -10.71 -4.35
N LEU A 356 9.18 -9.94 -3.81
CA LEU A 356 9.69 -8.72 -4.43
C LEU A 356 10.52 -9.02 -5.69
N ASN A 357 11.32 -10.08 -5.68
CA ASN A 357 12.10 -10.52 -6.84
C ASN A 357 11.20 -10.99 -8.00
N ASN A 358 10.10 -11.67 -7.69
CA ASN A 358 9.10 -12.14 -8.65
C ASN A 358 7.99 -11.14 -8.91
N VAL A 359 7.93 -10.06 -8.12
CA VAL A 359 6.91 -9.00 -8.16
C VAL A 359 5.50 -9.59 -8.13
N LEU A 360 5.24 -10.47 -7.17
CA LEU A 360 3.91 -11.10 -6.99
C LEU A 360 2.86 -10.05 -6.59
N ALA A 361 3.27 -9.03 -5.83
CA ALA A 361 2.59 -7.75 -5.67
C ALA A 361 3.64 -6.63 -5.73
N CYS A 362 3.30 -5.49 -6.30
CA CYS A 362 4.24 -4.39 -6.45
C CYS A 362 4.04 -3.35 -5.33
N PRO A 363 5.01 -3.14 -4.43
CA PRO A 363 4.94 -2.05 -3.48
C PRO A 363 4.65 -0.71 -4.16
N ALA A 364 3.76 0.09 -3.59
CA ALA A 364 3.29 1.33 -4.19
C ALA A 364 3.53 2.55 -3.29
N THR A 365 3.02 2.53 -2.06
CA THR A 365 3.15 3.68 -1.16
C THR A 365 2.98 3.27 0.30
N SER A 366 3.60 4.03 1.20
CA SER A 366 3.37 3.90 2.64
C SER A 366 2.31 4.88 3.15
N LYS A 367 1.80 5.82 2.32
CA LYS A 367 0.97 6.93 2.75
C LYS A 367 1.49 7.53 4.07
N PHE A 368 2.70 8.01 4.06
CA PHE A 368 3.14 8.86 5.16
C PHE A 368 2.09 9.96 5.32
N PRO A 369 1.48 10.12 6.48
CA PRO A 369 0.65 11.28 6.71
C PRO A 369 1.52 12.49 6.43
N GLY A 370 0.99 13.46 5.70
CA GLY A 370 1.64 14.75 5.54
C GLY A 370 2.06 15.33 6.90
N LEU A 371 2.88 16.33 6.89
CA LEU A 371 3.28 17.07 8.07
C LEU A 371 2.10 17.57 8.88
#